data_8d183bc680853b158b69f30a4c50480c
#
_entry.id   8d183bc680853b158b69f30a4c50480c
#
_cell.length_a   1.000
_cell.length_b   1.000
_cell.length_c   1.000
_cell.angle_alpha   90.00
_cell.angle_beta   90.00
_cell.angle_gamma   90.00
#
_symmetry.space_group_name_H-M   'P 1'
#
loop_
_entity.id
_entity.type
_entity.pdbx_description
1 polymer ?
#
loop_
_entity_poly.entity_id
_entity_poly.type
_entity_poly.pdbx_seq_one_letter_code
_entity_poly.pdbx_strand_id
1 'polypeptide(L)'
;PPIDIAVIFTIYASARDFNYTTKIKTRVTGRILAVKSGQRLGNFEIESPREWTAAANCPRECLLETVGKYSKIIARDVGSVLAEKLVDIYDGDRDDDGYSKANLANGFSLVFDGFSEDDMLDMEEYIVVFKGYERHRAVYAGRMHHEYWYESSSTATRLNRNLRKMLKHIGISGRVQFSGNEYVVTRISKRKRRNL
;
A
#
# COMPACT_ATOMS: atom_id res chain seq x y z
N PRO A 1 24.24 11.95 -17.40
CA PRO A 1 23.95 12.61 -16.13
C PRO A 1 23.75 11.55 -15.06
N PRO A 2 24.20 11.78 -13.82
CA PRO A 2 23.95 10.84 -12.73
C PRO A 2 22.44 10.76 -12.47
N ILE A 3 21.96 9.54 -12.23
CA ILE A 3 20.57 9.32 -11.81
C ILE A 3 20.53 9.54 -10.30
N ASP A 4 19.79 10.53 -9.85
CA ASP A 4 19.71 10.88 -8.43
C ASP A 4 18.49 10.25 -7.75
N ILE A 5 17.41 10.01 -8.52
CA ILE A 5 16.14 9.47 -8.01
C ILE A 5 15.72 8.25 -8.86
N ALA A 6 15.33 7.19 -8.19
CA ALA A 6 14.69 6.02 -8.79
C ALA A 6 13.24 5.92 -8.34
N VAL A 7 12.33 5.66 -9.28
CA VAL A 7 10.93 5.39 -9.01
C VAL A 7 10.64 3.93 -9.36
N ILE A 8 10.19 3.17 -8.37
CA ILE A 8 9.81 1.76 -8.54
C ILE A 8 8.31 1.67 -8.26
N PHE A 9 7.56 1.09 -9.19
CA PHE A 9 6.12 0.95 -9.02
C PHE A 9 5.60 -0.40 -9.48
N THR A 10 4.44 -0.77 -8.97
CA THR A 10 3.71 -1.99 -9.31
C THR A 10 2.29 -1.60 -9.72
N ILE A 11 1.82 -2.18 -10.82
CA ILE A 11 0.45 -2.02 -11.29
C ILE A 11 -0.34 -3.26 -10.89
N TYR A 12 -1.37 -3.06 -10.10
CA TYR A 12 -2.34 -4.09 -9.75
C TYR A 12 -3.57 -3.91 -10.65
N ALA A 13 -4.09 -5.01 -11.13
CA ALA A 13 -5.33 -5.05 -11.89
C ALA A 13 -6.27 -6.07 -11.25
N SER A 14 -7.49 -5.65 -10.96
CA SER A 14 -8.55 -6.50 -10.46
C SER A 14 -9.68 -6.56 -11.47
N ALA A 15 -10.25 -7.74 -11.65
CA ALA A 15 -11.38 -7.99 -12.53
C ALA A 15 -12.60 -8.40 -11.71
N ARG A 16 -13.77 -7.87 -12.08
CA ARG A 16 -15.07 -8.31 -11.57
C ARG A 16 -15.97 -8.66 -12.73
N ASP A 17 -16.39 -9.91 -12.76
CA ASP A 17 -17.28 -10.40 -13.81
C ASP A 17 -18.73 -10.02 -13.52
N PHE A 18 -19.39 -9.59 -14.58
CA PHE A 18 -20.83 -9.41 -14.69
C PHE A 18 -21.33 -10.31 -15.82
N ASN A 19 -22.64 -10.55 -15.88
CA ASN A 19 -23.23 -11.51 -16.84
C ASN A 19 -22.74 -11.36 -18.29
N TYR A 20 -22.49 -10.13 -18.75
CA TYR A 20 -22.14 -9.85 -20.14
C TYR A 20 -20.80 -9.13 -20.32
N THR A 21 -20.16 -8.71 -19.23
CA THR A 21 -18.92 -7.93 -19.26
C THR A 21 -18.09 -8.17 -18.04
N THR A 22 -16.77 -7.98 -18.16
CA THR A 22 -15.84 -7.91 -17.03
C THR A 22 -15.43 -6.45 -16.81
N LYS A 23 -15.60 -5.96 -15.59
CA LYS A 23 -15.08 -4.64 -15.17
C LYS A 23 -13.69 -4.80 -14.59
N ILE A 24 -12.78 -3.96 -15.06
CA ILE A 24 -11.36 -3.97 -14.67
C ILE A 24 -11.03 -2.65 -14.01
N LYS A 25 -10.49 -2.72 -12.79
CA LYS A 25 -9.92 -1.60 -12.06
C LYS A 25 -8.40 -1.75 -11.97
N THR A 26 -7.67 -0.64 -11.99
CA THR A 26 -6.24 -0.63 -11.75
C THR A 26 -5.88 0.24 -10.57
N ARG A 27 -4.85 -0.20 -9.86
CA ARG A 27 -4.21 0.51 -8.77
C ARG A 27 -2.70 0.48 -9.01
N VAL A 28 -2.03 1.60 -8.86
CA VAL A 28 -0.57 1.69 -8.97
C VAL A 28 -0.03 2.10 -7.61
N THR A 29 0.87 1.31 -7.06
CA THR A 29 1.62 1.68 -5.86
C THR A 29 3.08 1.85 -6.22
N GLY A 30 3.78 2.78 -5.58
CA GLY A 30 5.18 2.99 -5.87
C GLY A 30 5.95 3.64 -4.74
N ARG A 31 7.28 3.64 -4.91
CA ARG A 31 8.23 4.24 -3.99
C ARG A 31 9.26 5.05 -4.74
N ILE A 32 9.69 6.14 -4.12
CA ILE A 32 10.72 7.05 -4.61
C ILE A 32 11.95 6.85 -3.73
N LEU A 33 13.11 6.64 -4.35
CA LEU A 33 14.37 6.35 -3.67
C LEU A 33 15.45 7.34 -4.12
N ALA A 34 16.27 7.82 -3.18
CA ALA A 34 17.54 8.45 -3.51
C ALA A 34 18.55 7.38 -3.90
N VAL A 35 19.08 7.43 -5.12
CA VAL A 35 19.96 6.37 -5.66
C VAL A 35 21.28 6.29 -4.90
N LYS A 36 21.88 7.44 -4.54
CA LYS A 36 23.18 7.50 -3.85
C LYS A 36 23.16 6.89 -2.45
N SER A 37 22.09 7.14 -1.69
CA SER A 37 21.99 6.71 -0.28
C SER A 37 21.13 5.46 -0.09
N GLY A 38 20.34 5.07 -1.10
CA GLY A 38 19.30 4.05 -0.96
C GLY A 38 18.13 4.49 -0.05
N GLN A 39 18.12 5.75 0.37
CA GLN A 39 17.08 6.27 1.25
C GLN A 39 15.74 6.36 0.52
N ARG A 40 14.66 5.98 1.21
CA ARG A 40 13.31 6.17 0.72
C ARG A 40 12.92 7.64 0.92
N LEU A 41 12.56 8.30 -0.17
CA LEU A 41 12.12 9.70 -0.19
C LEU A 41 10.61 9.81 -0.05
N GLY A 42 9.85 8.80 -0.53
CA GLY A 42 8.40 8.80 -0.42
C GLY A 42 7.78 7.55 -1.04
N ASN A 43 6.48 7.38 -0.81
CA ASN A 43 5.64 6.38 -1.46
C ASN A 43 4.43 7.08 -2.06
N PHE A 44 3.81 6.44 -3.04
CA PHE A 44 2.56 6.92 -3.63
C PHE A 44 1.65 5.75 -3.97
N GLU A 45 0.36 6.05 -4.02
CA GLU A 45 -0.66 5.16 -4.54
C GLU A 45 -1.60 5.96 -5.43
N ILE A 46 -2.01 5.34 -6.52
CA ILE A 46 -2.96 5.89 -7.46
C ILE A 46 -3.98 4.80 -7.73
N GLU A 47 -5.22 5.05 -7.34
CA GLU A 47 -6.34 4.24 -7.75
C GLU A 47 -6.97 4.91 -8.97
N SER A 48 -7.05 4.17 -10.09
CA SER A 48 -7.71 4.73 -11.26
C SER A 48 -9.20 4.92 -10.95
N PRO A 49 -9.74 6.15 -11.09
CA PRO A 49 -11.17 6.40 -10.91
C PRO A 49 -11.99 5.77 -12.06
N ARG A 50 -11.31 5.24 -13.06
CA ARG A 50 -11.93 4.67 -14.28
C ARG A 50 -11.96 3.16 -14.18
N GLU A 51 -13.12 2.61 -14.50
CA GLU A 51 -13.28 1.19 -14.75
C GLU A 51 -13.26 0.94 -16.25
N TRP A 52 -12.48 -0.02 -16.70
CA TRP A 52 -12.49 -0.46 -18.08
C TRP A 52 -13.39 -1.69 -18.23
N THR A 53 -13.94 -1.84 -19.43
CA THR A 53 -14.83 -2.95 -19.75
C THR A 53 -14.13 -3.88 -20.72
N ALA A 54 -14.13 -5.17 -20.41
CA ALA A 54 -13.68 -6.27 -21.26
C ALA A 54 -14.85 -7.24 -21.53
N ALA A 55 -14.61 -8.24 -22.38
CA ALA A 55 -15.56 -9.32 -22.62
C ALA A 55 -15.88 -10.08 -21.34
N ALA A 56 -17.02 -10.74 -21.25
CA ALA A 56 -17.38 -11.58 -20.12
C ALA A 56 -16.35 -12.69 -19.93
N ASN A 57 -16.09 -13.06 -18.65
CA ASN A 57 -15.11 -14.08 -18.27
C ASN A 57 -13.71 -13.79 -18.81
N CYS A 58 -13.23 -12.53 -18.72
CA CYS A 58 -11.94 -12.08 -19.18
C CYS A 58 -10.81 -12.83 -18.42
N PRO A 59 -10.06 -13.76 -19.04
CA PRO A 59 -8.97 -14.45 -18.42
C PRO A 59 -7.77 -13.51 -18.19
N ARG A 60 -6.70 -14.00 -17.57
CA ARG A 60 -5.52 -13.21 -17.23
C ARG A 60 -4.90 -12.51 -18.43
N GLU A 61 -4.83 -13.16 -19.57
CA GLU A 61 -4.27 -12.61 -20.81
C GLU A 61 -5.10 -11.44 -21.29
N CYS A 62 -6.42 -11.58 -21.32
CA CYS A 62 -7.36 -10.52 -21.65
C CYS A 62 -7.25 -9.32 -20.67
N LEU A 63 -7.05 -9.60 -19.37
CA LEU A 63 -6.82 -8.59 -18.34
C LEU A 63 -5.56 -7.78 -18.66
N LEU A 64 -4.44 -8.47 -18.93
CA LEU A 64 -3.15 -7.85 -19.24
C LEU A 64 -3.20 -7.03 -20.55
N GLU A 65 -3.86 -7.54 -21.57
CA GLU A 65 -4.07 -6.84 -22.83
C GLU A 65 -4.90 -5.57 -22.62
N THR A 66 -5.97 -5.65 -21.84
CA THR A 66 -6.81 -4.49 -21.52
C THR A 66 -6.01 -3.44 -20.77
N VAL A 67 -5.23 -3.82 -19.76
CA VAL A 67 -4.35 -2.88 -19.03
C VAL A 67 -3.31 -2.28 -19.98
N GLY A 68 -2.71 -3.07 -20.86
CA GLY A 68 -1.75 -2.63 -21.86
C GLY A 68 -2.36 -1.57 -22.82
N LYS A 69 -3.59 -1.78 -23.26
CA LYS A 69 -4.33 -0.84 -24.12
C LYS A 69 -4.50 0.53 -23.46
N TYR A 70 -4.69 0.58 -22.15
CA TYR A 70 -4.87 1.81 -21.39
C TYR A 70 -3.59 2.32 -20.71
N SER A 71 -2.44 1.72 -20.99
CA SER A 71 -1.15 2.07 -20.37
C SER A 71 -0.79 3.55 -20.45
N LYS A 72 -1.11 4.23 -21.56
CA LYS A 72 -0.88 5.68 -21.72
C LYS A 72 -1.68 6.53 -20.72
N ILE A 73 -2.89 6.11 -20.39
CA ILE A 73 -3.74 6.81 -19.42
C ILE A 73 -3.18 6.59 -18.02
N ILE A 74 -2.84 5.34 -17.69
CA ILE A 74 -2.20 4.98 -16.43
C ILE A 74 -0.89 5.76 -16.24
N ALA A 75 -0.05 5.82 -17.29
CA ALA A 75 1.21 6.56 -17.26
C ALA A 75 1.02 8.07 -17.02
N ARG A 76 -0.04 8.66 -17.59
CA ARG A 76 -0.39 10.07 -17.36
C ARG A 76 -0.79 10.30 -15.91
N ASP A 77 -1.66 9.45 -15.36
CA ASP A 77 -2.13 9.55 -13.98
C ASP A 77 -0.95 9.40 -13.00
N VAL A 78 -0.05 8.42 -13.24
CA VAL A 78 1.19 8.23 -12.48
C VAL A 78 2.11 9.45 -12.60
N GLY A 79 2.30 9.98 -13.81
CA GLY A 79 3.13 11.16 -14.06
C GLY A 79 2.67 12.40 -13.31
N SER A 80 1.35 12.62 -13.23
CA SER A 80 0.77 13.76 -12.50
C SER A 80 1.10 13.70 -11.01
N VAL A 81 0.89 12.53 -10.37
CA VAL A 81 1.19 12.34 -8.94
C VAL A 81 2.68 12.37 -8.66
N LEU A 82 3.50 11.80 -9.55
CA LEU A 82 4.96 11.87 -9.42
C LEU A 82 5.48 13.31 -9.54
N ALA A 83 4.95 14.11 -10.45
CA ALA A 83 5.36 15.50 -10.58
C ALA A 83 5.13 16.28 -9.30
N GLU A 84 3.95 16.14 -8.67
CA GLU A 84 3.61 16.74 -7.38
C GLU A 84 4.58 16.27 -6.28
N LYS A 85 4.78 14.95 -6.14
CA LYS A 85 5.69 14.39 -5.13
C LYS A 85 7.16 14.80 -5.32
N LEU A 86 7.61 14.96 -6.55
CA LEU A 86 8.98 15.38 -6.84
C LEU A 86 9.19 16.88 -6.53
N VAL A 87 8.17 17.72 -6.74
CA VAL A 87 8.22 19.13 -6.32
C VAL A 87 8.36 19.21 -4.80
N ASP A 88 7.54 18.47 -4.05
CA ASP A 88 7.61 18.44 -2.59
C ASP A 88 8.99 18.00 -2.07
N ILE A 89 9.61 17.01 -2.74
CA ILE A 89 10.97 16.55 -2.41
C ILE A 89 11.99 17.65 -2.68
N TYR A 90 11.86 18.38 -3.79
CA TYR A 90 12.79 19.42 -4.21
C TYR A 90 12.68 20.67 -3.35
N ASP A 91 11.45 21.10 -3.01
CA ASP A 91 11.21 22.30 -2.20
C ASP A 91 11.53 22.07 -0.72
N GLY A 92 11.37 20.82 -0.21
CA GLY A 92 11.79 20.44 1.14
C GLY A 92 13.30 20.44 1.39
N ASP A 93 14.12 20.51 0.32
CA ASP A 93 15.59 20.51 0.40
C ASP A 93 16.18 21.95 0.62
N ARG A 94 15.34 22.97 0.79
CA ARG A 94 15.76 24.38 0.87
C ARG A 94 15.93 24.96 2.27
N ASP A 95 15.70 24.19 3.32
CA ASP A 95 15.98 24.65 4.68
C ASP A 95 17.45 24.43 5.04
N ASP A 96 18.08 25.48 5.52
CA ASP A 96 19.51 25.79 5.69
C ASP A 96 20.33 24.84 6.61
N ASP A 97 19.75 23.71 7.07
CA ASP A 97 20.35 22.81 8.06
C ASP A 97 20.66 21.38 7.56
N GLY A 98 20.82 21.17 6.26
CA GLY A 98 21.46 19.94 5.70
C GLY A 98 20.75 18.60 5.93
N TYR A 99 19.55 18.59 6.46
CA TYR A 99 18.68 17.42 6.58
C TYR A 99 17.32 17.69 5.98
N SER A 100 17.10 17.23 4.76
CA SER A 100 15.77 17.20 4.15
C SER A 100 14.77 16.51 5.05
N LYS A 101 14.04 17.27 5.82
CA LYS A 101 12.76 16.85 6.38
C LYS A 101 11.65 17.14 5.37
N ALA A 102 11.73 16.56 4.21
CA ALA A 102 10.51 16.32 3.46
C ALA A 102 9.68 15.35 4.32
N ASN A 103 8.80 15.89 5.16
CA ASN A 103 7.79 15.16 5.93
C ASN A 103 6.70 14.63 4.97
N LEU A 104 7.14 13.99 3.88
CA LEU A 104 6.23 13.30 3.00
C LEU A 104 5.67 12.12 3.78
N ALA A 105 4.36 12.13 3.98
CA ALA A 105 3.68 10.97 4.51
C ALA A 105 4.06 9.74 3.68
N ASN A 106 4.58 8.72 4.34
CA ASN A 106 4.84 7.45 3.70
C ASN A 106 3.54 6.67 3.61
N GLY A 107 3.17 6.26 2.40
CA GLY A 107 2.06 5.35 2.21
C GLY A 107 2.51 3.89 2.36
N PHE A 108 1.76 3.12 3.12
CA PHE A 108 2.01 1.70 3.34
C PHE A 108 0.76 0.90 3.00
N SER A 109 0.93 -0.26 2.38
CA SER A 109 -0.11 -1.27 2.28
C SER A 109 -0.08 -2.12 3.55
N LEU A 110 -1.18 -2.18 4.27
CA LEU A 110 -1.36 -3.07 5.42
C LEU A 110 -2.30 -4.20 5.02
N VAL A 111 -1.78 -5.40 4.92
CA VAL A 111 -2.55 -6.61 4.59
C VAL A 111 -2.71 -7.44 5.86
N PHE A 112 -3.94 -7.74 6.23
CA PHE A 112 -4.30 -8.54 7.39
C PHE A 112 -4.92 -9.85 6.94
N ASP A 113 -4.22 -10.97 7.17
CA ASP A 113 -4.63 -12.31 6.79
C ASP A 113 -5.04 -13.15 8.02
N GLY A 114 -6.21 -13.76 7.95
CA GLY A 114 -6.75 -14.64 8.99
C GLY A 114 -7.43 -13.89 10.15
N PHE A 115 -7.79 -12.63 9.97
CA PHE A 115 -8.51 -11.81 10.95
C PHE A 115 -9.96 -11.64 10.55
N SER A 116 -10.87 -11.76 11.53
CA SER A 116 -12.29 -11.51 11.34
C SER A 116 -12.61 -10.02 11.27
N GLU A 117 -13.82 -9.67 10.88
CA GLU A 117 -14.30 -8.28 10.89
C GLU A 117 -14.24 -7.67 12.31
N ASP A 118 -14.58 -8.43 13.36
CA ASP A 118 -14.50 -7.97 14.75
C ASP A 118 -13.03 -7.69 15.16
N ASP A 119 -12.07 -8.58 14.79
CA ASP A 119 -10.67 -8.34 15.03
C ASP A 119 -10.19 -7.04 14.33
N MET A 120 -10.76 -6.75 13.15
CA MET A 120 -10.38 -5.57 12.37
C MET A 120 -10.89 -4.27 12.98
N LEU A 121 -12.07 -4.28 13.62
CA LEU A 121 -12.58 -3.11 14.35
C LEU A 121 -11.60 -2.69 15.45
N ASP A 122 -11.17 -3.66 16.28
CA ASP A 122 -10.17 -3.40 17.31
C ASP A 122 -8.86 -2.88 16.73
N MET A 123 -8.40 -3.46 15.62
CA MET A 123 -7.14 -3.05 14.95
C MET A 123 -7.22 -1.64 14.36
N GLU A 124 -8.37 -1.27 13.76
CA GLU A 124 -8.58 0.08 13.22
C GLU A 124 -8.49 1.15 14.30
N GLU A 125 -9.06 0.90 15.50
CA GLU A 125 -8.92 1.80 16.63
C GLU A 125 -7.45 2.02 17.04
N TYR A 126 -6.62 0.98 16.89
CA TYR A 126 -5.19 1.09 17.23
C TYR A 126 -4.36 1.77 16.15
N ILE A 127 -4.58 1.51 14.88
CA ILE A 127 -3.74 2.09 13.83
C ILE A 127 -3.89 3.61 13.72
N VAL A 128 -5.03 4.16 14.12
CA VAL A 128 -5.26 5.61 14.11
C VAL A 128 -4.54 6.35 15.24
N VAL A 129 -4.21 5.67 16.34
CA VAL A 129 -3.47 6.28 17.46
C VAL A 129 -1.95 6.12 17.37
N PHE A 130 -1.44 5.49 16.32
CA PHE A 130 0.00 5.41 16.13
C PHE A 130 0.60 6.79 15.87
N LYS A 131 1.68 7.12 16.57
CA LYS A 131 2.36 8.40 16.36
C LYS A 131 2.76 8.56 14.89
N GLY A 132 2.36 9.65 14.28
CA GLY A 132 2.60 9.96 12.88
C GLY A 132 1.52 9.44 11.94
N TYR A 133 0.42 8.89 12.44
CA TYR A 133 -0.76 8.59 11.64
C TYR A 133 -1.29 9.86 10.97
N GLU A 134 -1.67 9.76 9.71
CA GLU A 134 -2.31 10.83 8.95
C GLU A 134 -3.70 10.42 8.47
N ARG A 135 -3.77 9.34 7.74
CA ARG A 135 -5.05 8.76 7.27
C ARG A 135 -4.88 7.30 6.87
N HIS A 136 -5.99 6.61 6.77
CA HIS A 136 -6.06 5.30 6.13
C HIS A 136 -7.38 5.14 5.38
N ARG A 137 -7.44 4.16 4.50
CA ARG A 137 -8.66 3.73 3.83
C ARG A 137 -8.60 2.24 3.55
N ALA A 138 -9.74 1.59 3.61
CA ALA A 138 -9.86 0.21 3.17
C ALA A 138 -9.68 0.16 1.65
N VAL A 139 -8.83 -0.75 1.19
CA VAL A 139 -8.62 -1.09 -0.22
C VAL A 139 -9.43 -2.33 -0.58
N TYR A 140 -9.44 -3.29 0.34
CA TYR A 140 -10.23 -4.50 0.24
C TYR A 140 -10.69 -4.94 1.63
N ALA A 141 -11.94 -5.34 1.75
CA ALA A 141 -12.50 -5.92 2.97
C ALA A 141 -13.22 -7.23 2.61
N GLY A 142 -12.65 -8.34 3.03
CA GLY A 142 -13.19 -9.69 2.88
C GLY A 142 -13.36 -10.34 4.25
N ARG A 143 -13.92 -11.55 4.28
CA ARG A 143 -14.26 -12.23 5.55
C ARG A 143 -13.06 -12.49 6.47
N MET A 144 -11.88 -12.79 5.91
CA MET A 144 -10.66 -13.14 6.65
C MET A 144 -9.40 -12.51 6.03
N HIS A 145 -9.59 -11.62 5.07
CA HIS A 145 -8.51 -10.91 4.38
C HIS A 145 -8.92 -9.46 4.20
N HIS A 146 -8.10 -8.54 4.68
CA HIS A 146 -8.37 -7.11 4.65
C HIS A 146 -7.11 -6.37 4.21
N GLU A 147 -7.28 -5.38 3.35
CA GLU A 147 -6.19 -4.52 2.88
C GLU A 147 -6.53 -3.06 3.15
N TYR A 148 -5.56 -2.32 3.70
CA TYR A 148 -5.66 -0.89 3.95
C TYR A 148 -4.49 -0.17 3.30
N TRP A 149 -4.77 0.97 2.72
CA TRP A 149 -3.77 1.98 2.49
C TRP A 149 -3.65 2.85 3.74
N TYR A 150 -2.43 3.00 4.25
CA TYR A 150 -2.13 3.68 5.50
C TYR A 150 -1.03 4.71 5.28
N GLU A 151 -1.32 5.98 5.54
CA GLU A 151 -0.37 7.08 5.41
C GLU A 151 0.12 7.53 6.77
N SER A 152 1.44 7.71 6.87
CA SER A 152 2.08 8.05 8.13
C SER A 152 3.41 8.75 7.91
N SER A 153 3.71 9.78 8.71
CA SER A 153 5.04 10.37 8.82
C SER A 153 6.03 9.51 9.62
N SER A 154 5.59 8.38 10.15
CA SER A 154 6.45 7.43 10.85
C SER A 154 7.35 6.63 9.93
N THR A 155 8.54 6.28 10.41
CA THR A 155 9.43 5.35 9.70
C THR A 155 8.84 3.94 9.64
N ALA A 156 9.19 3.18 8.61
CA ALA A 156 8.79 1.78 8.46
C ALA A 156 9.15 0.93 9.69
N THR A 157 10.34 1.12 10.27
CA THR A 157 10.76 0.41 11.48
C THR A 157 9.85 0.69 12.68
N ARG A 158 9.42 1.95 12.84
CA ARG A 158 8.49 2.32 13.93
C ARG A 158 7.12 1.70 13.70
N LEU A 159 6.61 1.74 12.48
CA LEU A 159 5.33 1.15 12.13
C LEU A 159 5.33 -0.38 12.35
N ASN A 160 6.40 -1.08 11.94
CA ASN A 160 6.57 -2.51 12.21
C ASN A 160 6.47 -2.83 13.71
N ARG A 161 7.18 -2.04 14.54
CA ARG A 161 7.14 -2.20 16.00
C ARG A 161 5.75 -1.92 16.58
N ASN A 162 5.06 -0.92 16.06
CA ASN A 162 3.71 -0.56 16.51
C ASN A 162 2.70 -1.66 16.17
N LEU A 163 2.73 -2.22 14.96
CA LEU A 163 1.88 -3.34 14.56
C LEU A 163 2.08 -4.57 15.47
N ARG A 164 3.34 -4.90 15.81
CA ARG A 164 3.63 -6.00 16.74
C ARG A 164 3.13 -5.71 18.17
N LYS A 165 3.23 -4.46 18.63
CA LYS A 165 2.71 -4.06 19.95
C LYS A 165 1.20 -4.11 19.98
N MET A 166 0.54 -3.65 18.93
CA MET A 166 -0.92 -3.74 18.75
C MET A 166 -1.39 -5.18 18.90
N LEU A 167 -0.84 -6.12 18.13
CA LEU A 167 -1.21 -7.54 18.22
C LEU A 167 -1.07 -8.08 19.64
N LYS A 168 0.04 -7.73 20.33
CA LYS A 168 0.25 -8.14 21.71
C LYS A 168 -0.80 -7.55 22.65
N HIS A 169 -1.18 -6.29 22.44
CA HIS A 169 -2.13 -5.58 23.32
C HIS A 169 -3.55 -6.13 23.19
N ILE A 170 -4.01 -6.38 21.95
CA ILE A 170 -5.32 -7.00 21.71
C ILE A 170 -5.33 -8.51 21.95
N GLY A 171 -4.21 -9.09 22.41
CA GLY A 171 -4.12 -10.51 22.79
C GLY A 171 -4.11 -11.50 21.62
N ILE A 172 -3.88 -11.02 20.40
CA ILE A 172 -3.84 -11.86 19.20
C ILE A 172 -2.40 -12.27 18.86
N SER A 173 -2.20 -13.57 18.63
CA SER A 173 -0.93 -14.07 18.12
C SER A 173 -0.85 -13.87 16.61
N GLY A 174 0.15 -13.13 16.15
CA GLY A 174 0.32 -12.86 14.72
C GLY A 174 1.79 -12.64 14.35
N ARG A 175 2.08 -12.73 13.05
CA ARG A 175 3.37 -12.43 12.44
C ARG A 175 3.25 -11.18 11.60
N VAL A 176 4.22 -10.30 11.70
CA VAL A 176 4.33 -9.11 10.85
C VAL A 176 5.54 -9.29 9.94
N GLN A 177 5.33 -9.29 8.64
CA GLN A 177 6.35 -9.30 7.60
C GLN A 177 6.31 -7.96 6.87
N PHE A 178 7.47 -7.47 6.44
CA PHE A 178 7.59 -6.22 5.70
C PHE A 178 8.43 -6.40 4.46
N SER A 179 7.92 -5.96 3.33
CA SER A 179 8.63 -5.96 2.05
C SER A 179 8.22 -4.74 1.24
N GLY A 180 9.21 -3.99 0.75
CA GLY A 180 8.92 -2.78 -0.04
C GLY A 180 8.19 -1.71 0.76
N ASN A 181 6.90 -1.54 0.54
CA ASN A 181 5.98 -0.67 1.27
C ASN A 181 4.78 -1.43 1.86
N GLU A 182 4.83 -2.75 1.83
CA GLU A 182 3.74 -3.62 2.26
C GLU A 182 4.07 -4.31 3.59
N TYR A 183 3.13 -4.29 4.51
CA TYR A 183 3.11 -5.08 5.72
C TYR A 183 2.06 -6.18 5.57
N VAL A 184 2.50 -7.42 5.66
CA VAL A 184 1.60 -8.57 5.76
C VAL A 184 1.55 -9.02 7.22
N VAL A 185 0.39 -8.89 7.82
CA VAL A 185 0.10 -9.30 9.18
C VAL A 185 -0.74 -10.57 9.10
N THR A 186 -0.17 -11.70 9.54
CA THR A 186 -0.85 -12.99 9.47
C THR A 186 -1.18 -13.50 10.86
N ARG A 187 -2.42 -13.86 11.10
CA ARG A 187 -2.85 -14.47 12.35
C ARG A 187 -2.24 -15.85 12.53
N ILE A 188 -1.71 -16.14 13.72
CA ILE A 188 -1.20 -17.45 14.09
C ILE A 188 -2.25 -18.16 14.95
N SER A 189 -2.93 -19.16 14.39
CA SER A 189 -3.85 -20.01 15.14
C SER A 189 -3.07 -20.86 16.13
N LYS A 190 -3.39 -20.79 17.43
CA LYS A 190 -2.88 -21.75 18.40
C LYS A 190 -3.46 -23.13 18.06
N ARG A 191 -2.62 -24.03 17.58
CA ARG A 191 -3.00 -25.44 17.41
C ARG A 191 -3.44 -25.97 18.78
N LYS A 192 -4.72 -26.27 18.99
CA LYS A 192 -5.18 -27.02 20.17
C LYS A 192 -4.38 -28.32 20.20
N ARG A 193 -3.47 -28.50 21.17
CA ARG A 193 -2.93 -29.82 21.47
C ARG A 193 -4.13 -30.70 21.80
N ARG A 194 -4.44 -31.67 20.97
CA ARG A 194 -5.27 -32.79 21.36
C ARG A 194 -4.48 -33.53 22.44
N ASN A 195 -4.95 -33.41 23.68
CA ASN A 195 -4.54 -34.35 24.71
C ASN A 195 -5.11 -35.70 24.30
N LEU A 196 -4.24 -36.65 23.97
CA LEU A 196 -4.52 -38.06 23.88
C LEU A 196 -4.60 -38.62 25.28
#